data_5121669f1753326eb392d13dd995115b
#
_entry.id   5121669f1753326eb392d13dd995115b
#
_cell.length_a   1.000
_cell.length_b   1.000
_cell.length_c   1.000
_cell.angle_alpha   90.00
_cell.angle_beta   90.00
_cell.angle_gamma   90.00
#
_symmetry.space_group_name_H-M   'P 1'
#
loop_
_entity.id
_entity.type
_entity.pdbx_description
1 polymer ?
#
loop_
_entity_poly.entity_id
_entity_poly.type
_entity_poly.pdbx_seq_one_letter_code
_entity_poly.pdbx_strand_id
1 'polypeptide(L)'
;MADYIYTMESRLSPEQMRTVNTVQNVARSHGMNVYLTGGAIRDILTGLPIRDLDFTVQGDPLKLRQEIEDAGGIVDMADPVFYVIHAVVQGIGVEIGMARSEVFDKPGKPPLVTPATINEDLRRRDFTCNAMALSLNEGSRGLLLDPFNGAADIDLIDDHGR
;
A
#
# COMPACT_ATOMS: atom_id res chain seq x y z
N MET A 1 -12.76 1.91 -16.51
CA MET A 1 -11.66 1.78 -15.55
C MET A 1 -11.25 0.33 -15.46
N ALA A 2 -9.94 0.08 -15.43
CA ALA A 2 -9.42 -1.28 -15.38
C ALA A 2 -9.58 -1.87 -13.98
N ASP A 3 -10.06 -3.11 -13.94
CA ASP A 3 -10.18 -3.89 -12.71
C ASP A 3 -9.01 -4.89 -12.65
N TYR A 4 -8.22 -4.77 -11.62
CA TYR A 4 -7.01 -5.58 -11.43
C TYR A 4 -7.15 -6.66 -10.36
N ILE A 5 -8.38 -6.95 -9.91
CA ILE A 5 -8.57 -7.94 -8.85
C ILE A 5 -8.11 -9.32 -9.28
N TYR A 6 -8.44 -9.73 -10.50
CA TYR A 6 -7.99 -11.02 -11.05
C TYR A 6 -6.48 -11.07 -11.19
N THR A 7 -5.87 -9.99 -11.68
CA THR A 7 -4.41 -9.91 -11.83
C THR A 7 -3.73 -10.05 -10.46
N MET A 8 -4.23 -9.33 -9.45
CA MET A 8 -3.71 -9.44 -8.10
C MET A 8 -3.83 -10.87 -7.57
N GLU A 9 -5.01 -11.46 -7.66
CA GLU A 9 -5.26 -12.80 -7.13
C GLU A 9 -4.43 -13.88 -7.84
N SER A 10 -4.17 -13.71 -9.14
CA SER A 10 -3.37 -14.67 -9.90
C SER A 10 -1.86 -14.53 -9.68
N ARG A 11 -1.40 -13.35 -9.24
CA ARG A 11 0.03 -13.07 -9.03
C ARG A 11 0.48 -13.31 -7.60
N LEU A 12 -0.41 -13.15 -6.63
CA LEU A 12 -0.09 -13.38 -5.22
C LEU A 12 -0.22 -14.85 -4.88
N SER A 13 0.67 -15.34 -4.00
CA SER A 13 0.54 -16.68 -3.44
C SER A 13 -0.67 -16.77 -2.52
N PRO A 14 -1.16 -17.99 -2.21
CA PRO A 14 -2.23 -18.13 -1.23
C PRO A 14 -1.92 -17.51 0.13
N GLU A 15 -0.66 -17.60 0.58
CA GLU A 15 -0.20 -16.98 1.82
C GLU A 15 -0.27 -15.46 1.74
N GLN A 16 0.20 -14.88 0.63
CA GLN A 16 0.14 -13.43 0.40
C GLN A 16 -1.30 -12.95 0.34
N MET A 17 -2.20 -13.69 -0.30
CA MET A 17 -3.63 -13.34 -0.34
C MET A 17 -4.27 -13.39 1.04
N ARG A 18 -3.90 -14.36 1.89
CA ARG A 18 -4.37 -14.38 3.27
C ARG A 18 -3.90 -13.15 4.04
N THR A 19 -2.66 -12.74 3.83
CA THR A 19 -2.12 -11.53 4.46
C THR A 19 -2.86 -10.29 3.98
N VAL A 20 -3.11 -10.16 2.68
CA VAL A 20 -3.90 -9.04 2.13
C VAL A 20 -5.29 -9.01 2.77
N ASN A 21 -5.95 -10.15 2.86
CA ASN A 21 -7.29 -10.24 3.46
C ASN A 21 -7.28 -9.89 4.94
N THR A 22 -6.25 -10.30 5.67
CA THR A 22 -6.09 -9.94 7.09
C THR A 22 -5.95 -8.43 7.26
N VAL A 23 -5.07 -7.79 6.51
CA VAL A 23 -4.87 -6.34 6.58
C VAL A 23 -6.15 -5.60 6.17
N GLN A 24 -6.82 -6.06 5.13
CA GLN A 24 -8.10 -5.48 4.69
C GLN A 24 -9.15 -5.55 5.80
N ASN A 25 -9.28 -6.69 6.45
CA ASN A 25 -10.27 -6.88 7.51
C ASN A 25 -9.96 -6.01 8.73
N VAL A 26 -8.68 -5.91 9.10
CA VAL A 26 -8.24 -5.08 10.22
C VAL A 26 -8.54 -3.61 9.94
N ALA A 27 -8.20 -3.12 8.76
CA ALA A 27 -8.49 -1.73 8.38
C ALA A 27 -9.99 -1.45 8.36
N ARG A 28 -10.77 -2.37 7.79
CA ARG A 28 -12.22 -2.22 7.73
C ARG A 28 -12.86 -2.18 9.13
N SER A 29 -12.34 -2.95 10.08
CA SER A 29 -12.86 -2.94 11.46
C SER A 29 -12.69 -1.58 12.13
N HIS A 30 -11.75 -0.77 11.66
CA HIS A 30 -11.52 0.60 12.13
C HIS A 30 -12.14 1.66 11.21
N GLY A 31 -12.91 1.26 10.20
CA GLY A 31 -13.51 2.20 9.26
C GLY A 31 -12.50 2.90 8.35
N MET A 32 -11.31 2.32 8.17
CA MET A 32 -10.26 2.90 7.34
C MET A 32 -10.29 2.31 5.95
N ASN A 33 -10.21 3.17 4.93
CA ASN A 33 -9.92 2.73 3.57
C ASN A 33 -8.49 2.24 3.48
N VAL A 34 -8.27 1.18 2.70
CA VAL A 34 -6.97 0.54 2.56
C VAL A 34 -6.65 0.26 1.10
N TYR A 35 -5.38 0.42 0.77
CA TYR A 35 -4.88 0.26 -0.60
C TYR A 35 -3.57 -0.51 -0.58
N LEU A 36 -3.38 -1.37 -1.56
CA LEU A 36 -2.09 -1.96 -1.84
C LEU A 36 -1.29 -0.94 -2.66
N THR A 37 -0.06 -0.64 -2.24
CA THR A 37 0.72 0.45 -2.81
C THR A 37 2.18 0.02 -3.03
N GLY A 38 2.99 0.95 -3.53
CA GLY A 38 4.44 0.77 -3.63
C GLY A 38 4.89 -0.26 -4.66
N GLY A 39 6.00 -0.90 -4.37
CA GLY A 39 6.64 -1.85 -5.28
C GLY A 39 5.80 -3.08 -5.58
N ALA A 40 4.90 -3.47 -4.67
CA ALA A 40 4.02 -4.62 -4.87
C ALA A 40 3.10 -4.43 -6.09
N ILE A 41 2.59 -3.22 -6.31
CA ILE A 41 1.75 -2.93 -7.47
C ILE A 41 2.55 -3.08 -8.76
N ARG A 42 3.75 -2.50 -8.81
CA ARG A 42 4.64 -2.65 -9.96
C ARG A 42 4.92 -4.12 -10.25
N ASP A 43 5.23 -4.90 -9.22
CA ASP A 43 5.56 -6.31 -9.37
C ASP A 43 4.34 -7.12 -9.84
N ILE A 44 3.14 -6.80 -9.36
CA ILE A 44 1.90 -7.41 -9.84
C ILE A 44 1.71 -7.13 -11.34
N LEU A 45 1.89 -5.88 -11.75
CA LEU A 45 1.68 -5.49 -13.15
C LEU A 45 2.72 -6.07 -14.09
N THR A 46 3.97 -6.24 -13.65
CA THR A 46 5.07 -6.77 -14.46
C THR A 46 5.24 -8.28 -14.37
N GLY A 47 4.56 -8.94 -13.44
CA GLY A 47 4.71 -10.38 -13.21
C GLY A 47 5.98 -10.78 -12.49
N LEU A 48 6.66 -9.82 -11.85
CA LEU A 48 7.84 -10.09 -11.05
C LEU A 48 7.45 -10.72 -9.70
N PRO A 49 8.36 -11.50 -9.08
CA PRO A 49 8.09 -12.05 -7.76
C PRO A 49 7.83 -10.96 -6.74
N ILE A 50 6.79 -11.14 -5.94
CA ILE A 50 6.39 -10.20 -4.90
C ILE A 50 6.92 -10.72 -3.57
N ARG A 51 7.69 -9.89 -2.84
CA ARG A 51 8.28 -10.28 -1.56
C ARG A 51 7.49 -9.72 -0.40
N ASP A 52 7.55 -8.42 -0.23
CA ASP A 52 6.86 -7.72 0.85
C ASP A 52 5.64 -6.99 0.29
N LEU A 53 4.65 -6.79 1.15
CA LEU A 53 3.42 -6.11 0.78
C LEU A 53 3.37 -4.74 1.45
N ASP A 54 3.16 -3.71 0.65
CA ASP A 54 3.01 -2.34 1.14
C ASP A 54 1.56 -1.93 1.06
N PHE A 55 1.06 -1.39 2.19
CA PHE A 55 -0.32 -0.91 2.29
C PHE A 55 -0.31 0.55 2.70
N THR A 56 -1.29 1.28 2.20
CA THR A 56 -1.57 2.65 2.64
C THR A 56 -3.00 2.70 3.13
N VAL A 57 -3.22 3.25 4.32
CA VAL A 57 -4.55 3.42 4.91
C VAL A 57 -4.87 4.91 5.03
N GLN A 58 -6.15 5.25 4.87
CA GLN A 58 -6.63 6.61 5.20
C GLN A 58 -7.02 6.62 6.66
N GLY A 59 -6.06 6.97 7.51
CA GLY A 59 -6.16 6.95 8.95
C GLY A 59 -4.84 6.63 9.60
N ASP A 60 -4.81 6.56 10.93
CA ASP A 60 -3.60 6.29 11.70
C ASP A 60 -3.38 4.78 11.83
N PRO A 61 -2.35 4.21 11.15
CA PRO A 61 -2.11 2.77 11.20
C PRO A 61 -1.66 2.27 12.57
N LEU A 62 -1.14 3.15 13.43
CA LEU A 62 -0.76 2.74 14.79
C LEU A 62 -1.96 2.24 15.60
N LYS A 63 -3.17 2.71 15.27
CA LYS A 63 -4.41 2.22 15.88
C LYS A 63 -4.75 0.80 15.50
N LEU A 64 -4.12 0.25 14.46
CA LEU A 64 -4.38 -1.11 13.99
C LEU A 64 -3.50 -2.15 14.67
N ARG A 65 -2.55 -1.73 15.48
CA ARG A 65 -1.54 -2.62 16.07
C ARG A 65 -2.15 -3.79 16.82
N GLN A 66 -3.13 -3.52 17.69
CA GLN A 66 -3.73 -4.56 18.52
C GLN A 66 -4.44 -5.62 17.67
N GLU A 67 -5.20 -5.20 16.66
CA GLU A 67 -5.91 -6.13 15.79
C GLU A 67 -4.98 -6.95 14.92
N ILE A 68 -3.84 -6.36 14.51
CA ILE A 68 -2.81 -7.09 13.77
C ILE A 68 -2.23 -8.18 14.67
N GLU A 69 -1.92 -7.86 15.91
CA GLU A 69 -1.40 -8.82 16.89
C GLU A 69 -2.45 -9.89 17.22
N ASP A 70 -3.72 -9.50 17.37
CA ASP A 70 -4.83 -10.42 17.62
C ASP A 70 -5.04 -11.39 16.45
N ALA A 71 -4.75 -10.96 15.24
CA ALA A 71 -4.81 -11.80 14.03
C ALA A 71 -3.56 -12.67 13.84
N GLY A 72 -2.64 -12.67 14.81
CA GLY A 72 -1.43 -13.49 14.79
C GLY A 72 -0.22 -12.80 14.18
N GLY A 73 -0.31 -11.52 13.86
CA GLY A 73 0.81 -10.74 13.35
C GLY A 73 1.80 -10.37 14.44
N ILE A 74 3.03 -10.11 14.03
CA ILE A 74 4.10 -9.64 14.91
C ILE A 74 4.50 -8.25 14.44
N VAL A 75 4.20 -7.23 15.26
CA VAL A 75 4.59 -5.85 14.96
C VAL A 75 6.01 -5.63 15.46
N ASP A 76 6.94 -5.43 14.53
CA ASP A 76 8.35 -5.25 14.86
C ASP A 76 8.78 -3.78 14.87
N MET A 77 7.98 -2.88 14.30
CA MET A 77 8.24 -1.45 14.38
C MET A 77 6.94 -0.66 14.23
N ALA A 78 6.78 0.37 15.03
CA ALA A 78 5.70 1.34 14.92
C ALA A 78 6.30 2.75 15.04
N ASP A 79 6.21 3.53 13.97
CA ASP A 79 6.82 4.86 13.89
C ASP A 79 5.74 5.93 14.10
N PRO A 80 5.79 6.67 15.23
CA PRO A 80 4.80 7.71 15.50
C PRO A 80 5.10 9.04 14.81
N VAL A 81 6.25 9.17 14.17
CA VAL A 81 6.63 10.39 13.43
C VAL A 81 6.10 10.33 12.00
N PHE A 82 6.30 9.21 11.31
CA PHE A 82 5.84 9.02 9.95
C PHE A 82 4.55 8.21 9.83
N TYR A 83 4.02 7.72 10.94
CA TYR A 83 2.80 6.92 11.00
C TYR A 83 2.88 5.69 10.10
N VAL A 84 3.84 4.82 10.43
CA VAL A 84 4.09 3.58 9.69
C VAL A 84 4.21 2.43 10.69
N ILE A 85 3.62 1.28 10.35
CA ILE A 85 3.82 0.02 11.06
C ILE A 85 4.54 -0.95 10.13
N HIS A 86 5.56 -1.63 10.67
CA HIS A 86 6.14 -2.80 10.06
C HIS A 86 5.74 -4.03 10.87
N ALA A 87 5.27 -5.06 10.20
CA ALA A 87 4.83 -6.29 10.85
C ALA A 87 5.12 -7.50 9.97
N VAL A 88 5.09 -8.67 10.59
CA VAL A 88 5.07 -9.93 9.87
C VAL A 88 3.70 -10.57 10.12
N VAL A 89 2.94 -10.79 9.07
CA VAL A 89 1.60 -11.35 9.11
C VAL A 89 1.60 -12.64 8.30
N GLN A 90 1.37 -13.77 8.97
CA GLN A 90 1.38 -15.10 8.34
C GLN A 90 2.67 -15.37 7.56
N GLY A 91 3.81 -14.96 8.14
CA GLY A 91 5.12 -15.16 7.54
C GLY A 91 5.49 -14.14 6.45
N ILE A 92 4.61 -13.20 6.13
CA ILE A 92 4.82 -12.20 5.08
C ILE A 92 5.12 -10.86 5.73
N GLY A 93 6.21 -10.21 5.31
CA GLY A 93 6.53 -8.85 5.73
C GLY A 93 5.54 -7.85 5.16
N VAL A 94 4.98 -6.99 6.02
CA VAL A 94 4.05 -5.94 5.62
C VAL A 94 4.51 -4.60 6.16
N GLU A 95 4.26 -3.56 5.37
CA GLU A 95 4.38 -2.18 5.80
C GLU A 95 3.02 -1.52 5.62
N ILE A 96 2.51 -0.87 6.66
CA ILE A 96 1.25 -0.15 6.62
C ILE A 96 1.52 1.30 6.98
N GLY A 97 1.37 2.19 6.00
CA GLY A 97 1.59 3.62 6.18
C GLY A 97 0.29 4.40 6.09
N MET A 98 0.30 5.57 6.69
CA MET A 98 -0.81 6.51 6.60
C MET A 98 -0.75 7.26 5.27
N ALA A 99 -1.90 7.37 4.58
CA ALA A 99 -2.02 8.31 3.48
C ALA A 99 -1.75 9.72 4.03
N ARG A 100 -0.76 10.41 3.48
CA ARG A 100 -0.22 11.61 4.12
C ARG A 100 0.18 12.70 3.13
N SER A 101 0.10 13.94 3.59
CA SER A 101 0.81 15.05 3.02
C SER A 101 2.02 15.39 3.90
N GLU A 102 3.01 16.01 3.31
CA GLU A 102 4.25 16.38 3.99
C GLU A 102 4.51 17.87 3.81
N VAL A 103 4.82 18.53 4.92
CA VAL A 103 5.20 19.96 4.91
C VAL A 103 6.62 20.07 5.43
N PHE A 104 7.50 20.64 4.62
CA PHE A 104 8.89 20.88 4.98
C PHE A 104 9.01 22.29 5.54
N ASP A 105 9.15 22.37 6.85
CA ASP A 105 9.16 23.65 7.59
C ASP A 105 10.55 24.30 7.56
N LYS A 106 11.60 23.47 7.65
CA LYS A 106 12.99 23.95 7.65
C LYS A 106 13.89 23.00 6.85
N PRO A 107 14.87 23.52 6.10
CA PRO A 107 15.84 22.67 5.41
C PRO A 107 16.59 21.75 6.39
N GLY A 108 16.76 20.48 6.00
CA GLY A 108 17.47 19.49 6.78
C GLY A 108 16.73 18.89 7.95
N LYS A 109 15.47 19.26 8.18
CA LYS A 109 14.62 18.66 9.19
C LYS A 109 13.59 17.70 8.56
N PRO A 110 13.15 16.66 9.30
CA PRO A 110 12.07 15.81 8.82
C PRO A 110 10.81 16.62 8.52
N PRO A 111 10.02 16.21 7.52
CA PRO A 111 8.76 16.91 7.22
C PRO A 111 7.75 16.71 8.33
N LEU A 112 6.84 17.68 8.46
CA LEU A 112 5.65 17.51 9.26
C LEU A 112 4.64 16.69 8.46
N VAL A 113 4.23 15.56 9.01
CA VAL A 113 3.31 14.62 8.35
C VAL A 113 1.90 14.86 8.86
N THR A 114 0.96 15.02 7.93
CA THR A 114 -0.46 15.18 8.26
C THR A 114 -1.31 14.17 7.48
N PRO A 115 -2.46 13.73 8.03
CA PRO A 115 -3.36 12.83 7.31
C PRO A 115 -3.85 13.45 6.00
N ALA A 116 -3.99 12.60 4.98
CA ALA A 116 -4.43 13.03 3.66
C ALA A 116 -5.27 11.94 3.01
N THR A 117 -5.86 12.24 1.86
CA THR A 117 -6.51 11.23 1.03
C THR A 117 -5.46 10.44 0.26
N ILE A 118 -5.87 9.28 -0.25
CA ILE A 118 -4.97 8.46 -1.07
C ILE A 118 -4.49 9.23 -2.31
N ASN A 119 -5.35 10.00 -2.95
CA ASN A 119 -4.97 10.78 -4.12
C ASN A 119 -3.93 11.85 -3.80
N GLU A 120 -4.08 12.52 -2.67
CA GLU A 120 -3.09 13.49 -2.20
C GLU A 120 -1.74 12.83 -1.90
N ASP A 121 -1.78 11.64 -1.26
CA ASP A 121 -0.56 10.87 -0.98
C ASP A 121 0.15 10.47 -2.28
N LEU A 122 -0.58 9.92 -3.25
CA LEU A 122 0.01 9.47 -4.50
C LEU A 122 0.65 10.63 -5.27
N ARG A 123 0.04 11.81 -5.23
CA ARG A 123 0.53 12.97 -5.98
C ARG A 123 1.85 13.54 -5.45
N ARG A 124 2.21 13.26 -4.20
CA ARG A 124 3.49 13.71 -3.64
C ARG A 124 4.67 12.78 -3.96
N ARG A 125 4.41 11.61 -4.54
CA ARG A 125 5.45 10.60 -4.82
C ARG A 125 6.22 10.94 -6.09
N ASP A 126 7.54 10.70 -6.09
CA ASP A 126 8.45 11.16 -7.13
C ASP A 126 8.36 10.36 -8.42
N PHE A 127 8.14 9.04 -8.33
CA PHE A 127 8.13 8.18 -9.51
C PHE A 127 6.71 7.71 -9.81
N THR A 128 6.30 7.79 -11.08
CA THR A 128 4.95 7.42 -11.51
C THR A 128 4.62 5.95 -11.22
N CYS A 129 5.60 5.05 -11.33
CA CYS A 129 5.41 3.63 -11.01
C CYS A 129 5.24 3.37 -9.50
N ASN A 130 5.62 4.32 -8.64
CA ASN A 130 5.42 4.23 -7.19
C ASN A 130 4.19 5.03 -6.73
N ALA A 131 3.57 5.77 -7.63
CA ALA A 131 2.41 6.62 -7.34
C ALA A 131 1.11 5.94 -7.80
N MET A 132 0.99 4.64 -7.53
CA MET A 132 -0.19 3.84 -7.85
C MET A 132 -0.72 3.18 -6.58
N ALA A 133 -2.03 3.00 -6.53
CA ALA A 133 -2.69 2.32 -5.42
C ALA A 133 -3.80 1.42 -5.96
N LEU A 134 -3.83 0.20 -5.48
CA LEU A 134 -4.89 -0.76 -5.80
C LEU A 134 -5.87 -0.80 -4.63
N SER A 135 -7.12 -0.46 -4.88
CA SER A 135 -8.13 -0.43 -3.83
C SER A 135 -8.44 -1.84 -3.32
N LEU A 136 -8.44 -1.99 -2.01
CA LEU A 136 -8.89 -3.19 -1.31
C LEU A 136 -10.21 -2.96 -0.60
N ASN A 137 -10.83 -1.81 -0.81
CA ASN A 137 -12.08 -1.43 -0.15
C ASN A 137 -13.25 -2.11 -0.84
N GLU A 138 -14.28 -2.47 -0.06
CA GLU A 138 -15.40 -3.29 -0.51
C GLU A 138 -16.05 -2.76 -1.79
N GLY A 139 -16.33 -1.46 -1.86
CA GLY A 139 -17.03 -0.86 -3.00
C GLY A 139 -16.17 -0.61 -4.23
N SER A 140 -14.84 -0.69 -4.11
CA SER A 140 -13.90 -0.35 -5.19
C SER A 140 -12.75 -1.35 -5.30
N ARG A 141 -12.93 -2.55 -4.77
CA ARG A 141 -11.86 -3.56 -4.74
C ARG A 141 -11.39 -3.90 -6.15
N GLY A 142 -10.08 -3.83 -6.37
CA GLY A 142 -9.47 -4.10 -7.67
C GLY A 142 -9.30 -2.88 -8.56
N LEU A 143 -9.85 -1.73 -8.16
CA LEU A 143 -9.70 -0.49 -8.90
C LEU A 143 -8.29 0.08 -8.71
N LEU A 144 -7.62 0.37 -9.82
CA LEU A 144 -6.31 0.98 -9.81
C LEU A 144 -6.42 2.51 -9.84
N LEU A 145 -5.81 3.16 -8.86
CA LEU A 145 -5.62 4.62 -8.84
C LEU A 145 -4.23 4.91 -9.39
N ASP A 146 -4.17 5.65 -10.48
CA ASP A 146 -2.95 5.87 -11.24
C ASP A 146 -2.92 7.30 -11.80
N PRO A 147 -2.74 8.32 -10.93
CA PRO A 147 -2.87 9.73 -11.34
C PRO A 147 -1.82 10.19 -12.35
N PHE A 148 -0.68 9.50 -12.45
CA PHE A 148 0.40 9.86 -13.36
C PHE A 148 0.58 8.88 -14.51
N ASN A 149 -0.38 7.97 -14.71
CA ASN A 149 -0.34 6.97 -15.78
C ASN A 149 0.88 6.04 -15.70
N GLY A 150 1.25 5.64 -14.48
CA GLY A 150 2.42 4.78 -14.23
C GLY A 150 2.29 3.39 -14.84
N ALA A 151 1.08 2.86 -14.97
CA ALA A 151 0.84 1.56 -15.61
C ALA A 151 1.26 1.58 -17.08
N ALA A 152 1.03 2.68 -17.79
CA ALA A 152 1.48 2.83 -19.17
C ALA A 152 3.00 2.90 -19.27
N ASP A 153 3.67 3.53 -18.31
CA ASP A 153 5.15 3.55 -18.27
C ASP A 153 5.71 2.15 -18.08
N ILE A 154 5.06 1.31 -17.27
CA ILE A 154 5.46 -0.09 -17.07
C ILE A 154 5.28 -0.89 -18.36
N ASP A 155 4.16 -0.72 -19.05
CA ASP A 155 3.89 -1.40 -20.33
C ASP A 155 4.96 -1.05 -21.38
N LEU A 156 5.37 0.21 -21.43
CA LEU A 156 6.45 0.64 -22.34
C LEU A 156 7.78 -0.06 -22.03
N ILE A 157 8.09 -0.27 -20.77
CA ILE A 157 9.30 -0.98 -20.35
C ILE A 157 9.23 -2.44 -20.80
N ASP A 158 8.09 -3.10 -20.61
CA ASP A 158 7.89 -4.49 -21.01
C ASP A 158 7.99 -4.66 -22.54
N ASP A 159 7.36 -3.78 -23.30
CA ASP A 159 7.35 -3.82 -24.76
C ASP A 159 8.75 -3.67 -25.35
N HIS A 160 9.64 -2.97 -24.66
CA HIS A 160 11.01 -2.74 -25.13
C HIS A 160 12.04 -3.64 -24.44
N GLY A 161 11.64 -4.56 -23.57
CA GLY A 161 12.53 -5.49 -22.87
C GLY A 161 13.47 -4.82 -21.88
N ARG A 162 13.04 -3.73 -21.29
CA ARG A 162 13.86 -2.95 -20.37
C ARG A 162 13.33 -2.96 -18.95
#